data_df8b8cba32126bb356ccf6080d78a315
#
_entry.id   df8b8cba32126bb356ccf6080d78a315
#
_cell.length_a   1.000
_cell.length_b   1.000
_cell.length_c   1.000
_cell.angle_alpha   90.00
_cell.angle_beta   90.00
_cell.angle_gamma   90.00
#
_symmetry.space_group_name_H-M   'P 1'
#
loop_
_entity.id
_entity.type
_entity.pdbx_description
1 polymer ?
#
loop_
_entity_poly.entity_id
_entity_poly.type
_entity_poly.pdbx_seq_one_letter_code
_entity_poly.pdbx_strand_id
1 'polypeptide(L)'
;MADTVTNEGTDVLYGQDFFYEELLGLRFKITPFSFFQTNSLGAEVLYQTAREFIGDALPSGTDADIAEHGKIVFDLYSGTGTIAQMLSPVAKKVIGVEIIEEAVEAAKENAQLNGLHNCEFIAGDVLKVIDSIEEKPDYIVLDPPRDGINPKALEKIIRDNVPQMVYISCKPTSLARDLEVLQARGYEVKKICCVDMFPSTFHIETIVALHRTDL
;
A
#
# COMPACT_ATOMS: atom_id res chain seq x y z
N MET A 1 -12.75 -14.60 10.82
CA MET A 1 -13.22 -13.42 11.58
C MET A 1 -12.99 -12.24 10.69
N ALA A 2 -13.95 -11.38 10.47
CA ALA A 2 -13.74 -10.15 9.72
C ALA A 2 -12.84 -9.23 10.55
N ASP A 3 -11.76 -8.73 9.97
CA ASP A 3 -10.85 -7.78 10.62
C ASP A 3 -11.40 -6.34 10.58
N THR A 4 -12.63 -6.16 10.12
CA THR A 4 -13.31 -4.87 10.02
C THR A 4 -14.56 -4.82 10.90
N VAL A 5 -14.82 -3.66 11.48
CA VAL A 5 -16.07 -3.39 12.19
C VAL A 5 -17.20 -3.32 11.16
N THR A 6 -18.09 -4.30 11.19
CA THR A 6 -19.31 -4.28 10.38
C THR A 6 -20.48 -4.00 11.30
N ASN A 7 -21.14 -2.87 11.13
CA ASN A 7 -22.38 -2.55 11.84
C ASN A 7 -23.32 -1.72 10.96
N GLU A 8 -24.55 -1.56 11.41
CA GLU A 8 -25.58 -0.77 10.72
C GLU A 8 -25.50 0.73 11.00
N GLY A 9 -24.47 1.19 11.74
CA GLY A 9 -24.23 2.58 12.10
C GLY A 9 -23.56 2.73 13.46
N THR A 10 -23.18 3.94 13.82
CA THR A 10 -22.59 4.31 15.11
C THR A 10 -23.34 5.48 15.71
N ASP A 11 -23.59 5.44 17.03
CA ASP A 11 -24.11 6.56 17.80
C ASP A 11 -23.00 7.17 18.64
N VAL A 12 -22.72 8.45 18.42
CA VAL A 12 -21.75 9.20 19.22
C VAL A 12 -22.41 9.63 20.53
N LEU A 13 -22.06 8.98 21.62
CA LEU A 13 -22.59 9.31 22.95
C LEU A 13 -21.92 10.56 23.54
N TYR A 14 -20.66 10.83 23.21
CA TYR A 14 -19.90 11.98 23.66
C TYR A 14 -18.69 12.25 22.78
N GLY A 15 -18.37 13.52 22.51
CA GLY A 15 -17.19 13.92 21.74
C GLY A 15 -17.38 13.75 20.23
N GLN A 16 -16.44 13.09 19.59
CA GLN A 16 -16.38 12.88 18.14
C GLN A 16 -16.02 11.43 17.83
N ASP A 17 -16.36 10.96 16.64
CA ASP A 17 -16.12 9.59 16.18
C ASP A 17 -14.83 9.44 15.36
N PHE A 18 -13.94 10.38 15.46
CA PHE A 18 -12.63 10.34 14.77
C PHE A 18 -11.54 10.94 15.65
N PHE A 19 -10.30 10.60 15.30
CA PHE A 19 -9.11 11.29 15.81
C PHE A 19 -8.10 11.49 14.69
N TYR A 20 -7.06 12.25 14.97
CA TYR A 20 -5.96 12.44 14.04
C TYR A 20 -4.71 11.75 14.56
N GLU A 21 -3.99 11.11 13.65
CA GLU A 21 -2.64 10.59 13.89
C GLU A 21 -1.68 11.19 12.87
N GLU A 22 -0.42 11.34 13.25
CA GLU A 22 0.63 11.86 12.38
C GLU A 22 1.67 10.76 12.14
N LEU A 23 2.00 10.50 10.88
CA LEU A 23 3.03 9.56 10.47
C LEU A 23 3.93 10.22 9.42
N LEU A 24 5.25 10.26 9.68
CA LEU A 24 6.26 10.82 8.77
C LEU A 24 5.89 12.23 8.26
N GLY A 25 5.27 13.05 9.12
CA GLY A 25 4.85 14.41 8.81
C GLY A 25 3.53 14.54 8.04
N LEU A 26 2.85 13.43 7.73
CA LEU A 26 1.50 13.43 7.16
C LEU A 26 0.46 13.20 8.26
N ARG A 27 -0.67 13.88 8.14
CA ARG A 27 -1.77 13.81 9.10
C ARG A 27 -2.91 12.97 8.54
N PHE A 28 -3.39 12.02 9.33
CA PHE A 28 -4.46 11.11 8.95
C PHE A 28 -5.65 11.25 9.89
N LYS A 29 -6.84 11.44 9.32
CA LYS A 29 -8.11 11.33 10.03
C LYS A 29 -8.49 9.85 10.09
N ILE A 30 -8.66 9.34 11.31
CA ILE A 30 -8.97 7.94 11.58
C ILE A 30 -10.35 7.87 12.19
N THR A 31 -11.21 7.04 11.59
CA THR A 31 -12.57 6.78 12.03
C THR A 31 -12.68 5.34 12.55
N PRO A 32 -13.79 4.96 13.23
CA PRO A 32 -13.99 3.58 13.67
C PRO A 32 -13.97 2.53 12.54
N PHE A 33 -14.15 2.96 11.29
CA PHE A 33 -14.18 2.09 10.12
C PHE A 33 -12.85 2.12 9.34
N SER A 34 -11.90 2.98 9.73
CA SER A 34 -10.58 3.02 9.12
C SER A 34 -9.71 1.90 9.68
N PHE A 35 -9.07 1.12 8.80
CA PHE A 35 -7.91 0.35 9.24
C PHE A 35 -6.71 1.29 9.37
N PHE A 36 -6.04 1.23 10.50
CA PHE A 36 -4.82 1.99 10.75
C PHE A 36 -3.90 1.18 11.67
N GLN A 37 -2.58 1.25 11.43
CA GLN A 37 -1.60 0.55 12.25
C GLN A 37 -1.57 1.14 13.65
N THR A 38 -1.87 0.34 14.67
CA THR A 38 -2.00 0.82 16.07
C THR A 38 -0.67 1.18 16.73
N ASN A 39 0.46 0.70 16.21
CA ASN A 39 1.80 1.11 16.64
C ASN A 39 2.35 2.12 15.63
N SER A 40 2.11 3.41 15.86
CA SER A 40 2.49 4.49 14.94
C SER A 40 4.00 4.53 14.69
N LEU A 41 4.83 4.34 15.72
CA LEU A 41 6.30 4.34 15.56
C LEU A 41 6.78 3.14 14.75
N GLY A 42 6.19 1.96 14.95
CA GLY A 42 6.45 0.78 14.13
C GLY A 42 5.98 0.98 12.69
N ALA A 43 4.84 1.62 12.50
CA ALA A 43 4.29 1.94 11.18
C ALA A 43 5.19 2.89 10.39
N GLU A 44 5.78 3.90 11.05
CA GLU A 44 6.78 4.77 10.42
C GLU A 44 8.00 3.99 9.92
N VAL A 45 8.53 3.06 10.73
CA VAL A 45 9.64 2.19 10.31
C VAL A 45 9.23 1.30 9.13
N LEU A 46 8.04 0.70 9.18
CA LEU A 46 7.50 -0.15 8.11
C LEU A 46 7.40 0.62 6.79
N TYR A 47 6.74 1.77 6.80
CA TYR A 47 6.50 2.57 5.61
C TYR A 47 7.76 3.24 5.08
N GLN A 48 8.66 3.68 5.95
CA GLN A 48 9.96 4.20 5.55
C GLN A 48 10.80 3.10 4.88
N THR A 49 10.82 1.88 5.42
CA THR A 49 11.52 0.75 4.80
C THR A 49 10.92 0.41 3.43
N ALA A 50 9.60 0.39 3.30
CA ALA A 50 8.94 0.17 2.01
C ALA A 50 9.32 1.27 1.00
N ARG A 51 9.33 2.53 1.41
CA ARG A 51 9.75 3.67 0.60
C ARG A 51 11.23 3.57 0.19
N GLU A 52 12.12 3.15 1.08
CA GLU A 52 13.53 2.92 0.76
C GLU A 52 13.72 1.77 -0.25
N PHE A 53 12.89 0.73 -0.17
CA PHE A 53 12.93 -0.37 -1.14
C PHE A 53 12.49 0.06 -2.55
N ILE A 54 11.61 1.06 -2.64
CA ILE A 54 11.21 1.70 -3.89
C ILE A 54 12.26 2.76 -4.30
N GLY A 55 12.81 3.49 -3.32
CA GLY A 55 13.59 4.72 -3.51
C GLY A 55 14.93 4.56 -4.23
N ASP A 56 15.57 3.38 -4.20
CA ASP A 56 16.79 3.12 -4.96
C ASP A 56 16.60 3.25 -6.49
N ALA A 57 15.35 3.38 -6.93
CA ALA A 57 14.97 3.48 -8.33
C ALA A 57 14.18 4.75 -8.66
N LEU A 58 13.93 5.63 -7.67
CA LEU A 58 13.24 6.89 -7.88
C LEU A 58 14.26 8.02 -8.06
N PRO A 59 14.06 8.94 -9.02
CA PRO A 59 14.96 10.05 -9.19
C PRO A 59 14.96 10.93 -7.93
N SER A 60 16.14 11.14 -7.37
CA SER A 60 16.37 12.23 -6.42
C SER A 60 16.42 13.52 -7.20
N GLY A 61 15.39 14.32 -7.16
CA GLY A 61 15.29 15.56 -7.93
C GLY A 61 14.40 16.60 -7.22
N THR A 62 14.23 17.73 -7.88
CA THR A 62 13.23 18.73 -7.45
C THR A 62 11.81 18.21 -7.73
N ASP A 63 10.79 18.85 -7.13
CA ASP A 63 9.38 18.54 -7.41
C ASP A 63 9.06 18.59 -8.91
N ALA A 64 9.72 19.47 -9.67
CA ALA A 64 9.59 19.57 -11.12
C ALA A 64 10.18 18.35 -11.83
N ASP A 65 11.34 17.84 -11.40
CA ASP A 65 11.95 16.64 -11.96
C ASP A 65 11.10 15.40 -11.70
N ILE A 66 10.51 15.31 -10.49
CA ILE A 66 9.61 14.23 -10.12
C ILE A 66 8.33 14.27 -10.93
N ALA A 67 7.74 15.45 -11.15
CA ALA A 67 6.54 15.62 -11.95
C ALA A 67 6.76 15.27 -13.43
N GLU A 68 7.95 15.48 -13.98
CA GLU A 68 8.27 15.21 -15.37
C GLU A 68 8.77 13.76 -15.59
N HIS A 69 9.69 13.29 -14.74
CA HIS A 69 10.42 12.02 -14.91
C HIS A 69 10.12 10.98 -13.83
N GLY A 70 9.28 11.33 -12.86
CA GLY A 70 8.89 10.43 -11.76
C GLY A 70 8.10 9.22 -12.25
N LYS A 71 8.01 8.22 -11.39
CA LYS A 71 7.40 6.93 -11.66
C LYS A 71 5.92 6.92 -11.32
N ILE A 72 5.16 6.09 -12.01
CA ILE A 72 3.78 5.75 -11.67
C ILE A 72 3.81 4.53 -10.74
N VAL A 73 3.20 4.68 -9.58
CA VAL A 73 3.14 3.64 -8.55
C VAL A 73 1.70 3.23 -8.34
N PHE A 74 1.43 1.93 -8.34
CA PHE A 74 0.16 1.39 -7.89
C PHE A 74 0.30 0.88 -6.45
N ASP A 75 -0.61 1.32 -5.58
CA ASP A 75 -0.77 0.82 -4.22
C ASP A 75 -2.04 -0.06 -4.20
N LEU A 76 -1.83 -1.37 -4.33
CA LEU A 76 -2.94 -2.34 -4.38
C LEU A 76 -3.25 -2.84 -2.97
N TYR A 77 -4.54 -2.81 -2.63
CA TYR A 77 -5.07 -2.99 -1.27
C TYR A 77 -4.75 -1.78 -0.38
N SER A 78 -4.98 -0.58 -0.90
CA SER A 78 -4.46 0.67 -0.32
C SER A 78 -5.12 1.10 1.00
N GLY A 79 -6.22 0.45 1.42
CA GLY A 79 -6.95 0.83 2.63
C GLY A 79 -7.30 2.32 2.64
N THR A 80 -6.96 3.02 3.71
CA THR A 80 -7.14 4.47 3.85
C THR A 80 -6.06 5.32 3.17
N GLY A 81 -5.29 4.71 2.25
CA GLY A 81 -4.31 5.39 1.42
C GLY A 81 -3.02 5.80 2.13
N THR A 82 -2.69 5.20 3.26
CA THR A 82 -1.51 5.58 4.04
C THR A 82 -0.23 5.37 3.24
N ILE A 83 -0.03 4.18 2.65
CA ILE A 83 1.17 3.86 1.85
C ILE A 83 1.23 4.76 0.61
N ALA A 84 0.12 4.88 -0.13
CA ALA A 84 0.05 5.76 -1.30
C ALA A 84 0.50 7.18 -1.00
N GLN A 85 0.03 7.77 0.11
CA GLN A 85 0.38 9.12 0.53
C GLN A 85 1.84 9.23 0.96
N MET A 86 2.40 8.20 1.64
CA MET A 86 3.82 8.15 1.98
C MET A 86 4.73 8.09 0.76
N LEU A 87 4.25 7.54 -0.35
CA LEU A 87 4.99 7.44 -1.62
C LEU A 87 4.84 8.70 -2.49
N SER A 88 3.84 9.53 -2.24
CA SER A 88 3.57 10.75 -3.00
C SER A 88 4.80 11.63 -3.23
N PRO A 89 5.68 11.89 -2.24
CA PRO A 89 6.83 12.78 -2.43
C PRO A 89 7.89 12.26 -3.40
N VAL A 90 7.84 10.99 -3.76
CA VAL A 90 8.86 10.32 -4.60
C VAL A 90 8.27 9.75 -5.89
N ALA A 91 6.98 9.92 -6.13
CA ALA A 91 6.28 9.41 -7.30
C ALA A 91 5.66 10.54 -8.12
N LYS A 92 5.66 10.40 -9.44
CA LYS A 92 4.89 11.29 -10.33
C LYS A 92 3.38 11.18 -10.08
N LYS A 93 2.91 9.96 -9.93
CA LYS A 93 1.51 9.63 -9.63
C LYS A 93 1.45 8.35 -8.81
N VAL A 94 0.59 8.33 -7.81
CA VAL A 94 0.26 7.12 -7.07
C VAL A 94 -1.23 6.81 -7.25
N ILE A 95 -1.55 5.58 -7.65
CA ILE A 95 -2.92 5.12 -7.81
C ILE A 95 -3.17 4.03 -6.77
N GLY A 96 -4.02 4.34 -5.78
CA GLY A 96 -4.48 3.40 -4.76
C GLY A 96 -5.73 2.66 -5.22
N VAL A 97 -5.76 1.35 -5.03
CA VAL A 97 -6.94 0.50 -5.31
C VAL A 97 -7.36 -0.20 -4.04
N GLU A 98 -8.60 0.02 -3.63
CA GLU A 98 -9.19 -0.55 -2.42
C GLU A 98 -10.65 -0.98 -2.68
N ILE A 99 -11.06 -2.12 -2.14
CA ILE A 99 -12.40 -2.67 -2.36
C ILE A 99 -13.48 -1.97 -1.51
N ILE A 100 -13.08 -1.39 -0.37
CA ILE A 100 -13.97 -0.75 0.59
C ILE A 100 -14.15 0.73 0.21
N GLU A 101 -15.34 1.11 -0.25
CA GLU A 101 -15.64 2.49 -0.69
C GLU A 101 -15.37 3.53 0.41
N GLU A 102 -15.74 3.24 1.66
CA GLU A 102 -15.54 4.14 2.80
C GLU A 102 -14.03 4.37 3.07
N ALA A 103 -13.19 3.36 2.86
CA ALA A 103 -11.75 3.50 2.98
C ALA A 103 -11.18 4.37 1.85
N VAL A 104 -11.70 4.23 0.64
CA VAL A 104 -11.32 5.07 -0.51
C VAL A 104 -11.70 6.54 -0.28
N GLU A 105 -12.90 6.82 0.24
CA GLU A 105 -13.28 8.20 0.58
C GLU A 105 -12.40 8.77 1.69
N ALA A 106 -12.09 7.99 2.74
CA ALA A 106 -11.15 8.40 3.77
C ALA A 106 -9.75 8.66 3.20
N ALA A 107 -9.27 7.85 2.23
CA ALA A 107 -8.00 8.07 1.54
C ALA A 107 -7.98 9.40 0.78
N LYS A 108 -9.06 9.74 0.07
CA LYS A 108 -9.20 11.02 -0.65
C LYS A 108 -9.23 12.20 0.32
N GLU A 109 -10.01 12.10 1.42
CA GLU A 109 -10.05 13.14 2.46
C GLU A 109 -8.66 13.37 3.06
N ASN A 110 -7.92 12.29 3.38
CA ASN A 110 -6.58 12.37 3.94
C ASN A 110 -5.56 12.95 2.96
N ALA A 111 -5.62 12.59 1.68
CA ALA A 111 -4.77 13.18 0.65
C ALA A 111 -5.03 14.69 0.49
N GLN A 112 -6.29 15.11 0.52
CA GLN A 112 -6.66 16.53 0.49
C GLN A 112 -6.18 17.26 1.75
N LEU A 113 -6.33 16.65 2.94
CA LEU A 113 -5.84 17.20 4.21
C LEU A 113 -4.32 17.46 4.18
N ASN A 114 -3.58 16.59 3.51
CA ASN A 114 -2.12 16.67 3.36
C ASN A 114 -1.67 17.50 2.13
N GLY A 115 -2.61 18.04 1.36
CA GLY A 115 -2.29 18.83 0.15
C GLY A 115 -1.65 18.02 -0.97
N LEU A 116 -1.88 16.70 -1.03
CA LEU A 116 -1.33 15.82 -2.04
C LEU A 116 -2.24 15.78 -3.28
N HIS A 117 -1.67 16.14 -4.44
CA HIS A 117 -2.41 16.23 -5.69
C HIS A 117 -2.09 15.12 -6.69
N ASN A 118 -1.10 14.29 -6.39
CA ASN A 118 -0.64 13.20 -7.24
C ASN A 118 -1.07 11.82 -6.73
N CYS A 119 -1.96 11.75 -5.73
CA CYS A 119 -2.60 10.53 -5.28
C CYS A 119 -4.02 10.43 -5.83
N GLU A 120 -4.34 9.34 -6.50
CA GLU A 120 -5.67 8.99 -6.98
C GLU A 120 -6.12 7.70 -6.30
N PHE A 121 -7.41 7.61 -5.94
CA PHE A 121 -7.94 6.42 -5.26
C PHE A 121 -9.18 5.90 -5.97
N ILE A 122 -9.16 4.59 -6.26
CA ILE A 122 -10.19 3.88 -7.02
C ILE A 122 -10.84 2.83 -6.14
N ALA A 123 -12.16 2.90 -5.98
CA ALA A 123 -12.92 1.88 -5.29
C ALA A 123 -13.17 0.67 -6.19
N GLY A 124 -12.79 -0.51 -5.73
CA GLY A 124 -13.08 -1.75 -6.44
C GLY A 124 -12.13 -2.90 -6.10
N ASP A 125 -12.57 -4.08 -6.49
CA ASP A 125 -11.77 -5.29 -6.38
C ASP A 125 -10.58 -5.23 -7.36
N VAL A 126 -9.35 -5.36 -6.85
CA VAL A 126 -8.11 -5.38 -7.64
C VAL A 126 -8.24 -6.29 -8.86
N LEU A 127 -8.85 -7.47 -8.69
CA LEU A 127 -9.08 -8.43 -9.77
C LEU A 127 -9.92 -7.86 -10.93
N LYS A 128 -10.79 -6.90 -10.66
CA LYS A 128 -11.70 -6.32 -11.66
C LYS A 128 -11.20 -4.99 -12.21
N VAL A 129 -10.61 -4.18 -11.34
CA VAL A 129 -10.27 -2.78 -11.62
C VAL A 129 -8.93 -2.64 -12.34
N ILE A 130 -7.95 -3.50 -12.04
CA ILE A 130 -6.59 -3.36 -12.57
C ILE A 130 -6.53 -3.28 -14.10
N ASP A 131 -7.36 -4.03 -14.81
CA ASP A 131 -7.41 -4.02 -16.28
C ASP A 131 -8.07 -2.75 -16.86
N SER A 132 -8.77 -1.95 -16.03
CA SER A 132 -9.46 -0.73 -16.46
C SER A 132 -8.66 0.55 -16.22
N ILE A 133 -7.52 0.46 -15.54
CA ILE A 133 -6.62 1.58 -15.32
C ILE A 133 -5.80 1.79 -16.60
N GLU A 134 -5.87 2.98 -17.18
CA GLU A 134 -5.19 3.29 -18.45
C GLU A 134 -3.67 3.39 -18.28
N GLU A 135 -3.24 3.87 -17.12
CA GLU A 135 -1.82 4.02 -16.78
C GLU A 135 -1.18 2.64 -16.55
N LYS A 136 0.08 2.55 -16.91
CA LYS A 136 0.91 1.38 -16.58
C LYS A 136 1.84 1.73 -15.43
N PRO A 137 1.88 0.90 -14.38
CA PRO A 137 2.76 1.15 -13.25
C PRO A 137 4.22 0.81 -13.61
N ASP A 138 5.12 1.67 -13.15
CA ASP A 138 6.55 1.34 -13.05
C ASP A 138 6.83 0.49 -11.82
N TYR A 139 6.00 0.67 -10.77
CA TYR A 139 6.07 -0.03 -9.49
C TYR A 139 4.68 -0.45 -9.03
N ILE A 140 4.62 -1.59 -8.37
CA ILE A 140 3.45 -1.99 -7.58
C ILE A 140 3.88 -2.18 -6.13
N VAL A 141 3.12 -1.59 -5.20
CA VAL A 141 3.14 -1.93 -3.79
C VAL A 141 1.93 -2.81 -3.50
N LEU A 142 2.16 -3.88 -2.77
CA LEU A 142 1.18 -4.89 -2.40
C LEU A 142 1.12 -4.97 -0.88
N ASP A 143 -0.02 -4.68 -0.29
CA ASP A 143 -0.30 -4.90 1.14
C ASP A 143 -1.62 -5.69 1.31
N PRO A 144 -1.65 -6.95 0.84
CA PRO A 144 -2.88 -7.73 0.81
C PRO A 144 -3.29 -8.20 2.21
N PRO A 145 -4.55 -8.65 2.36
CA PRO A 145 -5.02 -9.27 3.60
C PRO A 145 -4.17 -10.49 4.01
N ARG A 146 -4.34 -10.95 5.26
CA ARG A 146 -3.56 -12.05 5.87
C ARG A 146 -3.51 -13.35 5.06
N ASP A 147 -4.52 -13.60 4.23
CA ASP A 147 -4.57 -14.78 3.37
C ASP A 147 -3.72 -14.66 2.09
N GLY A 148 -3.06 -13.50 1.89
CA GLY A 148 -2.27 -13.21 0.71
C GLY A 148 -3.13 -12.79 -0.48
N ILE A 149 -2.53 -12.76 -1.66
CA ILE A 149 -3.19 -12.31 -2.88
C ILE A 149 -4.06 -13.42 -3.45
N ASN A 150 -5.26 -13.07 -3.89
CA ASN A 150 -6.10 -14.00 -4.66
C ASN A 150 -5.31 -14.51 -5.88
N PRO A 151 -5.24 -15.83 -6.13
CA PRO A 151 -4.44 -16.38 -7.23
C PRO A 151 -4.77 -15.78 -8.60
N LYS A 152 -6.03 -15.46 -8.87
CA LYS A 152 -6.44 -14.82 -10.14
C LYS A 152 -5.97 -13.36 -10.23
N ALA A 153 -5.95 -12.63 -9.09
CA ALA A 153 -5.43 -11.28 -9.05
C ALA A 153 -3.91 -11.29 -9.22
N LEU A 154 -3.22 -12.23 -8.56
CA LEU A 154 -1.77 -12.41 -8.70
C LEU A 154 -1.36 -12.69 -10.16
N GLU A 155 -2.09 -13.56 -10.87
CA GLU A 155 -1.86 -13.83 -12.29
C GLU A 155 -2.06 -12.57 -13.16
N LYS A 156 -3.04 -11.71 -12.85
CA LYS A 156 -3.22 -10.44 -13.58
C LYS A 156 -2.07 -9.48 -13.33
N ILE A 157 -1.67 -9.30 -12.07
CA ILE A 157 -0.54 -8.45 -11.68
C ILE A 157 0.75 -8.90 -12.40
N ILE A 158 1.00 -10.21 -12.44
CA ILE A 158 2.16 -10.77 -13.13
C ILE A 158 2.10 -10.51 -14.65
N ARG A 159 0.90 -10.61 -15.26
CA ARG A 159 0.70 -10.39 -16.70
C ARG A 159 1.02 -8.96 -17.14
N ASP A 160 0.85 -7.99 -16.25
CA ASP A 160 1.15 -6.58 -16.54
C ASP A 160 2.66 -6.30 -16.65
N ASN A 161 3.50 -7.29 -16.37
CA ASN A 161 4.94 -7.26 -16.55
C ASN A 161 5.62 -6.09 -15.84
N VAL A 162 5.15 -5.75 -14.65
CA VAL A 162 5.70 -4.63 -13.88
C VAL A 162 7.14 -4.91 -13.49
N PRO A 163 8.08 -3.99 -13.76
CA PRO A 163 9.51 -4.23 -13.51
C PRO A 163 9.85 -4.49 -12.05
N GLN A 164 9.13 -3.86 -11.14
CA GLN A 164 9.47 -3.89 -9.71
C GLN A 164 8.24 -3.90 -8.84
N MET A 165 8.30 -4.64 -7.73
CA MET A 165 7.25 -4.72 -6.73
C MET A 165 7.83 -4.64 -5.33
N VAL A 166 7.06 -4.07 -4.41
CA VAL A 166 7.27 -4.19 -2.97
C VAL A 166 6.06 -4.91 -2.38
N TYR A 167 6.29 -6.03 -1.72
CA TYR A 167 5.24 -6.80 -1.05
C TYR A 167 5.39 -6.66 0.45
N ILE A 168 4.38 -6.15 1.12
CA ILE A 168 4.26 -6.06 2.58
C ILE A 168 3.31 -7.15 3.04
N SER A 169 3.65 -7.88 4.09
CA SER A 169 2.81 -8.98 4.59
C SER A 169 2.89 -9.14 6.09
N CYS A 170 1.74 -9.13 6.74
CA CYS A 170 1.59 -9.47 8.15
C CYS A 170 1.60 -11.00 8.42
N LYS A 171 1.71 -11.84 7.38
CA LYS A 171 1.70 -13.30 7.51
C LYS A 171 2.74 -13.95 6.60
N PRO A 172 3.95 -14.24 7.11
CA PRO A 172 5.04 -14.78 6.30
C PRO A 172 4.71 -16.08 5.54
N THR A 173 3.78 -16.89 6.02
CA THR A 173 3.40 -18.14 5.35
C THR A 173 2.58 -17.93 4.08
N SER A 174 1.70 -16.94 4.03
CA SER A 174 0.99 -16.55 2.80
C SER A 174 1.93 -15.85 1.83
N LEU A 175 2.82 -14.99 2.34
CA LEU A 175 3.87 -14.37 1.54
C LEU A 175 4.75 -15.43 0.84
N ALA A 176 5.22 -16.44 1.58
CA ALA A 176 6.07 -17.50 1.00
C ALA A 176 5.39 -18.20 -0.17
N ARG A 177 4.09 -18.52 -0.04
CA ARG A 177 3.28 -19.12 -1.12
C ARG A 177 3.20 -18.20 -2.36
N ASP A 178 2.93 -16.92 -2.14
CA ASP A 178 2.79 -15.96 -3.24
C ASP A 178 4.16 -15.69 -3.91
N LEU A 179 5.24 -15.65 -3.11
CA LEU A 179 6.62 -15.54 -3.63
C LEU A 179 7.02 -16.74 -4.51
N GLU A 180 6.60 -17.95 -4.16
CA GLU A 180 6.85 -19.14 -4.99
C GLU A 180 6.27 -18.95 -6.41
N VAL A 181 5.05 -18.43 -6.51
CA VAL A 181 4.40 -18.13 -7.79
C VAL A 181 5.13 -17.00 -8.53
N LEU A 182 5.45 -15.91 -7.84
CA LEU A 182 6.14 -14.76 -8.43
C LEU A 182 7.51 -15.15 -8.98
N GLN A 183 8.30 -15.93 -8.20
CA GLN A 183 9.62 -16.40 -8.63
C GLN A 183 9.53 -17.35 -9.84
N ALA A 184 8.55 -18.25 -9.86
CA ALA A 184 8.31 -19.12 -11.02
C ALA A 184 7.93 -18.36 -12.29
N ARG A 185 7.55 -17.09 -12.18
CA ARG A 185 7.14 -16.18 -13.26
C ARG A 185 8.14 -15.07 -13.56
N GLY A 186 9.41 -15.24 -13.16
CA GLY A 186 10.51 -14.35 -13.51
C GLY A 186 10.76 -13.18 -12.57
N TYR A 187 10.19 -13.18 -11.35
CA TYR A 187 10.54 -12.21 -10.33
C TYR A 187 11.62 -12.75 -9.41
N GLU A 188 12.60 -11.93 -9.10
CA GLU A 188 13.68 -12.25 -8.16
C GLU A 188 13.56 -11.40 -6.90
N VAL A 189 13.70 -12.02 -5.74
CA VAL A 189 13.76 -11.32 -4.45
C VAL A 189 15.12 -10.61 -4.34
N LYS A 190 15.11 -9.29 -4.22
CA LYS A 190 16.31 -8.46 -4.08
C LYS A 190 16.62 -8.07 -2.64
N LYS A 191 15.57 -7.75 -1.87
CA LYS A 191 15.71 -7.35 -0.47
C LYS A 191 14.58 -7.98 0.34
N ILE A 192 14.87 -8.32 1.59
CA ILE A 192 13.86 -8.73 2.59
C ILE A 192 14.18 -8.00 3.89
N CYS A 193 13.16 -7.47 4.53
CA CYS A 193 13.24 -6.91 5.88
C CYS A 193 12.02 -7.36 6.70
N CYS A 194 12.23 -7.60 7.97
CA CYS A 194 11.17 -7.86 8.92
C CYS A 194 11.08 -6.70 9.91
N VAL A 195 9.86 -6.25 10.18
CA VAL A 195 9.58 -5.19 11.17
C VAL A 195 8.73 -5.78 12.29
N ASP A 196 9.24 -5.74 13.51
CA ASP A 196 8.50 -6.18 14.70
C ASP A 196 7.52 -5.09 15.14
N MET A 197 6.32 -5.12 14.55
CA MET A 197 5.25 -4.15 14.83
C MET A 197 4.62 -4.34 16.20
N PHE A 198 4.67 -5.55 16.76
CA PHE A 198 4.01 -5.92 18.00
C PHE A 198 4.94 -6.75 18.87
N PRO A 199 5.96 -6.12 19.50
CA PRO A 199 6.95 -6.79 20.34
C PRO A 199 6.30 -7.69 21.39
N SER A 200 6.89 -8.88 21.61
CA SER A 200 6.37 -9.92 22.49
C SER A 200 5.16 -10.69 21.96
N THR A 201 4.79 -10.52 20.70
CA THR A 201 3.82 -11.35 19.99
C THR A 201 4.52 -12.14 18.88
N PHE A 202 3.78 -13.05 18.21
CA PHE A 202 4.29 -13.76 17.03
C PHE A 202 3.99 -13.03 15.72
N HIS A 203 3.41 -11.84 15.79
CA HIS A 203 3.09 -11.05 14.61
C HIS A 203 4.32 -10.26 14.15
N ILE A 204 4.65 -10.40 12.88
CA ILE A 204 5.75 -9.69 12.25
C ILE A 204 5.32 -9.24 10.86
N GLU A 205 5.68 -8.03 10.50
CA GLU A 205 5.54 -7.54 9.13
C GLU A 205 6.80 -7.89 8.34
N THR A 206 6.59 -8.39 7.13
CA THR A 206 7.70 -8.73 6.24
C THR A 206 7.58 -7.92 4.96
N ILE A 207 8.63 -7.21 4.61
CA ILE A 207 8.72 -6.39 3.40
C ILE A 207 9.67 -7.07 2.43
N VAL A 208 9.26 -7.26 1.19
CA VAL A 208 10.06 -7.89 0.14
C VAL A 208 10.10 -7.00 -1.09
N ALA A 209 11.30 -6.68 -1.57
CA ALA A 209 11.49 -6.06 -2.88
C ALA A 209 11.73 -7.15 -3.94
N LEU A 210 10.99 -7.05 -5.03
CA LEU A 210 11.00 -7.98 -6.15
C LEU A 210 11.33 -7.23 -7.44
N HIS A 211 12.25 -7.77 -8.23
CA HIS A 211 12.57 -7.26 -9.56
C HIS A 211 12.30 -8.34 -10.59
N ARG A 212 11.79 -7.93 -11.74
CA ARG A 212 11.62 -8.82 -12.87
C ARG A 212 12.96 -9.01 -13.60
N THR A 213 13.29 -10.25 -13.94
CA THR A 213 14.61 -10.61 -14.50
C THR A 213 14.62 -10.75 -16.02
N ASP A 214 13.45 -10.78 -16.65
CA ASP A 214 13.26 -11.01 -18.08
C ASP A 214 12.85 -9.74 -18.88
N LEU A 215 13.12 -8.56 -18.31
CA LEU A 215 12.93 -7.24 -18.93
C LEU A 215 14.27 -6.59 -19.30
#